data_55e489a45805edceb2b49a8e73986807
#
_entry.id   55e489a45805edceb2b49a8e73986807
#
_cell.length_a   1.000
_cell.length_b   1.000
_cell.length_c   1.000
_cell.angle_alpha   90.00
_cell.angle_beta   90.00
_cell.angle_gamma   90.00
#
_symmetry.space_group_name_H-M   'P 1'
#
loop_
_entity.id
_entity.type
_entity.pdbx_description
1 polymer ?
#
loop_
_entity_poly.entity_id
_entity_poly.type
_entity_poly.pdbx_seq_one_letter_code
_entity_poly.pdbx_strand_id
1 'polypeptide(L)'
;MAGDPGGVFTTGGVGPLPVSIRLETPGDEPGVRRVHEAAFTGPEEADIVDRIRREAPAGWQSLVAVDAAGDGVVVGHVLLTPCPVEDQDGGRLGEVLALGPIAVLPAVQLRGVGSALMATAMSLAVARAVPAIVLLGHASYYPRFGFEPARGVGLLPPADAWPDTAWMARRLPAWTEDLRGTVRYPEAFEPLA
;
A
#
# COMPACT_ATOMS: atom_id res chain seq x y z
N MET A 1 -22.27 29.69 48.72
CA MET A 1 -22.48 28.35 48.12
C MET A 1 -22.55 28.54 46.62
N ALA A 2 -21.46 28.30 45.94
CA ALA A 2 -21.37 28.37 44.48
C ALA A 2 -21.09 26.97 43.99
N GLY A 3 -21.99 26.40 43.23
CA GLY A 3 -21.89 25.10 42.60
C GLY A 3 -20.95 25.16 41.37
N ASP A 4 -19.98 24.31 41.38
CA ASP A 4 -19.10 24.02 40.23
C ASP A 4 -19.85 23.18 39.19
N PRO A 5 -20.02 23.64 37.95
CA PRO A 5 -20.46 22.77 36.86
C PRO A 5 -19.24 22.11 36.21
N GLY A 6 -18.80 20.99 36.80
CA GLY A 6 -17.81 20.11 36.16
C GLY A 6 -18.33 19.59 34.82
N GLY A 7 -18.06 20.30 33.74
CA GLY A 7 -18.27 19.84 32.37
C GLY A 7 -17.25 18.79 32.05
N VAL A 8 -17.65 17.51 32.09
CA VAL A 8 -16.88 16.40 31.55
C VAL A 8 -16.89 16.53 30.03
N PHE A 9 -15.84 17.08 29.45
CA PHE A 9 -15.60 16.98 28.00
C PHE A 9 -15.17 15.55 27.69
N THR A 10 -16.12 14.68 27.39
CA THR A 10 -15.85 13.42 26.73
C THR A 10 -15.38 13.73 25.32
N THR A 11 -14.06 13.73 25.11
CA THR A 11 -13.51 13.61 23.78
C THR A 11 -13.93 12.24 23.25
N GLY A 12 -15.01 12.21 22.49
CA GLY A 12 -15.49 11.03 21.81
C GLY A 12 -14.48 10.64 20.72
N GLY A 13 -13.43 9.94 21.10
CA GLY A 13 -12.54 9.26 20.16
C GLY A 13 -13.36 8.24 19.40
N VAL A 14 -13.59 8.48 18.10
CA VAL A 14 -14.23 7.49 17.23
C VAL A 14 -13.31 6.28 17.20
N GLY A 15 -13.76 5.15 17.77
CA GLY A 15 -13.01 3.90 17.84
C GLY A 15 -12.64 3.33 16.45
N PRO A 16 -11.85 2.26 16.41
CA PRO A 16 -11.52 1.59 15.14
C PRO A 16 -12.79 1.27 14.34
N LEU A 17 -12.72 1.47 13.02
CA LEU A 17 -13.81 1.04 12.13
C LEU A 17 -13.69 -0.48 11.94
N PRO A 18 -14.71 -1.28 12.23
CA PRO A 18 -14.71 -2.70 11.90
C PRO A 18 -14.76 -2.85 10.37
N VAL A 19 -13.69 -3.39 9.80
CA VAL A 19 -13.58 -3.65 8.36
C VAL A 19 -13.27 -5.12 8.11
N SER A 20 -13.81 -5.65 7.03
CA SER A 20 -13.37 -6.91 6.44
C SER A 20 -12.38 -6.60 5.30
N ILE A 21 -11.20 -7.25 5.33
CA ILE A 21 -10.22 -7.15 4.24
C ILE A 21 -10.32 -8.42 3.40
N ARG A 22 -10.49 -8.26 2.11
CA ARG A 22 -10.56 -9.36 1.15
C ARG A 22 -9.92 -8.99 -0.19
N LEU A 23 -9.69 -9.97 -1.03
CA LEU A 23 -9.36 -9.70 -2.43
C LEU A 23 -10.52 -8.96 -3.10
N GLU A 24 -10.15 -8.08 -4.04
CA GLU A 24 -11.10 -7.41 -4.94
C GLU A 24 -11.86 -8.45 -5.77
N THR A 25 -13.13 -8.22 -5.97
CA THR A 25 -14.01 -9.05 -6.80
C THR A 25 -14.70 -8.18 -7.85
N PRO A 26 -15.18 -8.76 -8.96
CA PRO A 26 -15.96 -8.02 -9.95
C PRO A 26 -17.11 -7.25 -9.30
N GLY A 27 -17.20 -5.95 -9.62
CA GLY A 27 -18.16 -5.01 -9.02
C GLY A 27 -17.58 -4.09 -7.95
N ASP A 28 -16.36 -4.35 -7.44
CA ASP A 28 -15.69 -3.45 -6.49
C ASP A 28 -15.04 -2.24 -7.20
N GLU A 29 -14.76 -2.32 -8.49
CA GLU A 29 -13.99 -1.35 -9.26
C GLU A 29 -14.48 0.10 -9.08
N PRO A 30 -15.80 0.40 -9.13
CA PRO A 30 -16.27 1.76 -8.90
C PRO A 30 -15.99 2.24 -7.47
N GLY A 31 -16.06 1.32 -6.49
CA GLY A 31 -15.75 1.60 -5.09
C GLY A 31 -14.26 1.88 -4.90
N VAL A 32 -13.40 1.08 -5.50
CA VAL A 32 -11.94 1.25 -5.48
C VAL A 32 -11.56 2.60 -6.09
N ARG A 33 -12.08 2.92 -7.31
CA ARG A 33 -11.82 4.19 -7.97
C ARG A 33 -12.22 5.37 -7.10
N ARG A 34 -13.44 5.35 -6.55
CA ARG A 34 -13.94 6.39 -5.63
C ARG A 34 -13.03 6.60 -4.42
N VAL A 35 -12.50 5.53 -3.84
CA VAL A 35 -11.59 5.61 -2.68
C VAL A 35 -10.31 6.35 -3.04
N HIS A 36 -9.71 6.07 -4.20
CA HIS A 36 -8.50 6.74 -4.66
C HIS A 36 -8.78 8.21 -5.00
N GLU A 37 -9.80 8.51 -5.79
CA GLU A 37 -10.18 9.88 -6.14
C GLU A 37 -10.53 10.74 -4.91
N ALA A 38 -11.05 10.13 -3.85
CA ALA A 38 -11.34 10.84 -2.60
C ALA A 38 -10.11 11.04 -1.71
N ALA A 39 -9.10 10.16 -1.81
CA ALA A 39 -7.92 10.19 -0.94
C ALA A 39 -6.76 11.01 -1.53
N PHE A 40 -6.68 11.13 -2.85
CA PHE A 40 -5.65 11.85 -3.59
C PHE A 40 -6.22 13.10 -4.27
N THR A 41 -5.32 14.00 -4.69
CA THR A 41 -5.73 15.28 -5.31
C THR A 41 -6.07 15.16 -6.79
N GLY A 42 -5.72 14.03 -7.42
CA GLY A 42 -5.90 13.75 -8.84
C GLY A 42 -6.39 12.33 -9.12
N PRO A 43 -6.61 11.99 -10.39
CA PRO A 43 -7.04 10.65 -10.80
C PRO A 43 -5.88 9.65 -10.98
N GLU A 44 -4.62 10.10 -10.86
CA GLU A 44 -3.42 9.36 -11.28
C GLU A 44 -3.33 8.00 -10.58
N GLU A 45 -3.55 7.96 -9.27
CA GLU A 45 -3.51 6.71 -8.50
C GLU A 45 -4.67 5.77 -8.87
N ALA A 46 -5.85 6.31 -9.15
CA ALA A 46 -6.98 5.52 -9.63
C ALA A 46 -6.69 4.96 -11.03
N ASP A 47 -6.09 5.75 -11.90
CA ASP A 47 -5.74 5.36 -13.27
C ASP A 47 -4.63 4.29 -13.28
N ILE A 48 -3.68 4.32 -12.35
CA ILE A 48 -2.69 3.24 -12.16
C ILE A 48 -3.39 1.94 -11.82
N VAL A 49 -4.31 1.94 -10.85
CA VAL A 49 -5.07 0.73 -10.48
C VAL A 49 -5.84 0.18 -11.67
N ASP A 50 -6.52 1.04 -12.44
CA ASP A 50 -7.28 0.62 -13.62
C ASP A 50 -6.38 0.08 -14.74
N ARG A 51 -5.17 0.63 -14.91
CA ARG A 51 -4.18 0.12 -15.86
C ARG A 51 -3.66 -1.24 -15.45
N ILE A 52 -3.20 -1.40 -14.19
CA ILE A 52 -2.74 -2.69 -13.67
C ILE A 52 -3.84 -3.75 -13.77
N ARG A 53 -5.09 -3.39 -13.50
CA ARG A 53 -6.22 -4.32 -13.64
C ARG A 53 -6.40 -4.79 -15.09
N ARG A 54 -6.23 -3.90 -16.09
CA ARG A 54 -6.32 -4.25 -17.52
C ARG A 54 -5.12 -5.08 -18.00
N GLU A 55 -3.93 -4.75 -17.56
CA GLU A 55 -2.69 -5.46 -17.92
C GLU A 55 -2.61 -6.81 -17.21
N ALA A 56 -3.21 -6.92 -16.02
CA ALA A 56 -3.26 -8.11 -15.19
C ALA A 56 -1.91 -8.86 -15.11
N PRO A 57 -0.80 -8.20 -14.72
CA PRO A 57 0.50 -8.85 -14.65
C PRO A 57 0.43 -10.07 -13.72
N ALA A 58 1.08 -11.17 -14.11
CA ALA A 58 1.00 -12.42 -13.36
C ALA A 58 1.36 -12.18 -11.88
N GLY A 59 0.47 -12.56 -10.97
CA GLY A 59 0.69 -12.46 -9.53
C GLY A 59 0.34 -11.11 -8.89
N TRP A 60 -0.22 -10.14 -9.63
CA TRP A 60 -0.77 -8.93 -9.02
C TRP A 60 -1.92 -9.25 -8.06
N GLN A 61 -2.14 -8.41 -7.08
CA GLN A 61 -3.24 -8.58 -6.12
C GLN A 61 -3.80 -7.23 -5.69
N SER A 62 -5.10 -7.18 -5.61
CA SER A 62 -5.86 -6.03 -5.16
C SER A 62 -6.65 -6.43 -3.91
N LEU A 63 -6.47 -5.67 -2.82
CA LEU A 63 -7.17 -5.88 -1.56
C LEU A 63 -8.09 -4.70 -1.29
N VAL A 64 -9.33 -4.99 -0.95
CA VAL A 64 -10.32 -4.00 -0.53
C VAL A 64 -10.61 -4.12 0.96
N ALA A 65 -10.76 -2.97 1.61
CA ALA A 65 -11.35 -2.86 2.94
C ALA A 65 -12.83 -2.52 2.77
N VAL A 66 -13.68 -3.37 3.29
CA VAL A 66 -15.14 -3.23 3.23
C VAL A 66 -15.67 -2.94 4.62
N ASP A 67 -16.55 -1.95 4.76
CA ASP A 67 -17.21 -1.67 6.03
C ASP A 67 -18.05 -2.88 6.47
N ALA A 68 -17.69 -3.48 7.60
CA ALA A 68 -18.37 -4.67 8.12
C ALA A 68 -19.75 -4.36 8.73
N ALA A 69 -20.01 -3.11 9.09
CA ALA A 69 -21.29 -2.66 9.66
C ALA A 69 -22.22 -2.03 8.60
N GLY A 70 -21.71 -1.74 7.41
CA GLY A 70 -22.44 -1.13 6.29
C GLY A 70 -22.81 -2.15 5.21
N ASP A 71 -23.37 -1.64 4.11
CA ASP A 71 -23.86 -2.43 2.97
C ASP A 71 -22.74 -3.00 2.07
N GLY A 72 -21.58 -3.34 2.63
CA GLY A 72 -20.47 -3.87 1.85
C GLY A 72 -19.70 -2.79 1.07
N VAL A 73 -19.77 -1.54 1.50
CA VAL A 73 -19.12 -0.40 0.82
C VAL A 73 -17.61 -0.49 0.96
N VAL A 74 -16.90 -0.38 -0.17
CA VAL A 74 -15.44 -0.26 -0.18
C VAL A 74 -15.03 1.08 0.43
N VAL A 75 -14.23 1.02 1.51
CA VAL A 75 -13.75 2.18 2.28
C VAL A 75 -12.24 2.34 2.24
N GLY A 76 -11.52 1.36 1.69
CA GLY A 76 -10.08 1.41 1.50
C GLY A 76 -9.63 0.38 0.47
N HIS A 77 -8.44 0.60 -0.07
CA HIS A 77 -7.85 -0.27 -1.11
C HIS A 77 -6.33 -0.24 -1.03
N VAL A 78 -5.68 -1.35 -1.41
CA VAL A 78 -4.24 -1.42 -1.65
C VAL A 78 -3.94 -2.40 -2.79
N LEU A 79 -3.03 -1.98 -3.67
CA LEU A 79 -2.52 -2.78 -4.76
C LEU A 79 -1.17 -3.39 -4.40
N LEU A 80 -0.94 -4.63 -4.81
CA LEU A 80 0.34 -5.32 -4.79
C LEU A 80 0.69 -5.77 -6.20
N THR A 81 1.82 -5.29 -6.71
CA THR A 81 2.25 -5.55 -8.09
C THR A 81 3.63 -6.19 -8.10
N PRO A 82 3.82 -7.36 -8.74
CA PRO A 82 5.12 -7.96 -8.91
C PRO A 82 6.06 -7.07 -9.73
N CYS A 83 7.28 -6.90 -9.23
CA CYS A 83 8.32 -6.11 -9.86
C CYS A 83 9.61 -6.92 -9.93
N PRO A 84 10.16 -7.19 -11.12
CA PRO A 84 11.46 -7.82 -11.23
C PRO A 84 12.56 -6.94 -10.63
N VAL A 85 13.58 -7.61 -10.08
CA VAL A 85 14.84 -6.98 -9.67
C VAL A 85 15.89 -7.39 -10.69
N GLU A 86 16.57 -6.41 -11.27
CA GLU A 86 17.55 -6.62 -12.33
C GLU A 86 18.94 -6.15 -11.90
N ASP A 87 19.97 -6.83 -12.37
CA ASP A 87 21.36 -6.40 -12.27
C ASP A 87 21.68 -5.25 -13.25
N GLN A 88 22.94 -4.82 -13.27
CA GLN A 88 23.40 -3.75 -14.14
C GLN A 88 23.37 -4.10 -15.63
N ASP A 89 23.40 -5.38 -15.96
CA ASP A 89 23.39 -5.91 -17.34
C ASP A 89 21.96 -6.26 -17.81
N GLY A 90 20.94 -6.00 -16.96
CA GLY A 90 19.52 -6.31 -17.23
C GLY A 90 19.16 -7.78 -16.95
N GLY A 91 20.03 -8.54 -16.31
CA GLY A 91 19.76 -9.89 -15.87
C GLY A 91 18.78 -9.92 -14.70
N ARG A 92 17.73 -10.77 -14.77
CA ARG A 92 16.75 -10.91 -13.69
C ARG A 92 17.34 -11.69 -12.51
N LEU A 93 17.42 -11.02 -11.35
CA LEU A 93 17.89 -11.58 -10.09
C LEU A 93 16.78 -12.21 -9.25
N GLY A 94 15.56 -11.69 -9.38
CA GLY A 94 14.41 -12.13 -8.60
C GLY A 94 13.20 -11.22 -8.78
N GLU A 95 12.30 -11.27 -7.82
CA GLU A 95 11.07 -10.49 -7.84
C GLU A 95 10.72 -9.99 -6.42
N VAL A 96 10.23 -8.77 -6.32
CA VAL A 96 9.65 -8.17 -5.11
C VAL A 96 8.22 -7.73 -5.40
N LEU A 97 7.44 -7.37 -4.39
CA LEU A 97 6.14 -6.72 -4.58
C LEU A 97 6.25 -5.22 -4.35
N ALA A 98 5.83 -4.43 -5.32
CA ALA A 98 5.49 -3.03 -5.09
C ALA A 98 4.14 -2.95 -4.35
N LEU A 99 4.10 -2.21 -3.25
CA LEU A 99 2.87 -1.91 -2.51
C LEU A 99 2.45 -0.48 -2.84
N GLY A 100 1.34 -0.37 -3.53
CA GLY A 100 0.75 0.92 -3.89
C GLY A 100 0.06 0.89 -5.26
N PRO A 101 -0.83 1.87 -5.44
CA PRO A 101 -1.27 2.86 -4.46
C PRO A 101 -2.09 2.23 -3.31
N ILE A 102 -2.05 2.89 -2.13
CA ILE A 102 -2.91 2.57 -0.98
C ILE A 102 -3.76 3.79 -0.63
N ALA A 103 -5.04 3.59 -0.45
CA ALA A 103 -6.00 4.64 -0.17
C ALA A 103 -7.02 4.23 0.89
N VAL A 104 -7.49 5.21 1.65
CA VAL A 104 -8.61 5.09 2.61
C VAL A 104 -9.49 6.32 2.48
N LEU A 105 -10.80 6.14 2.41
CA LEU A 105 -11.75 7.25 2.36
C LEU A 105 -11.47 8.25 3.49
N PRO A 106 -11.37 9.57 3.22
CA PRO A 106 -11.06 10.60 4.22
C PRO A 106 -11.94 10.52 5.47
N ALA A 107 -13.22 10.22 5.31
CA ALA A 107 -14.17 10.12 6.40
C ALA A 107 -13.87 9.01 7.44
N VAL A 108 -13.05 8.03 7.07
CA VAL A 108 -12.71 6.88 7.94
C VAL A 108 -11.19 6.69 8.12
N GLN A 109 -10.38 7.67 7.69
CA GLN A 109 -8.95 7.70 8.02
C GLN A 109 -8.75 7.78 9.54
N LEU A 110 -7.54 7.40 9.99
CA LEU A 110 -7.14 7.35 11.40
C LEU A 110 -7.98 6.39 12.26
N ARG A 111 -8.83 5.55 11.64
CA ARG A 111 -9.64 4.53 12.30
C ARG A 111 -9.12 3.10 12.11
N GLY A 112 -7.84 2.95 11.78
CA GLY A 112 -7.17 1.64 11.67
C GLY A 112 -7.29 0.95 10.30
N VAL A 113 -8.10 1.45 9.36
CA VAL A 113 -8.33 0.81 8.05
C VAL A 113 -7.03 0.63 7.25
N GLY A 114 -6.21 1.68 7.14
CA GLY A 114 -4.92 1.59 6.44
C GLY A 114 -3.96 0.59 7.10
N SER A 115 -3.95 0.51 8.42
CA SER A 115 -3.13 -0.47 9.16
C SER A 115 -3.61 -1.91 8.92
N ALA A 116 -4.91 -2.14 8.83
CA ALA A 116 -5.48 -3.44 8.51
C ALA A 116 -5.14 -3.88 7.08
N LEU A 117 -5.24 -2.97 6.10
CA LEU A 117 -4.79 -3.22 4.72
C LEU A 117 -3.31 -3.58 4.66
N MET A 118 -2.44 -2.79 5.33
CA MET A 118 -1.01 -3.06 5.41
C MET A 118 -0.71 -4.43 6.02
N ALA A 119 -1.34 -4.76 7.14
CA ALA A 119 -1.13 -6.05 7.82
C ALA A 119 -1.53 -7.23 6.93
N THR A 120 -2.68 -7.13 6.23
CA THR A 120 -3.14 -8.17 5.32
C THR A 120 -2.22 -8.29 4.10
N ALA A 121 -1.80 -7.18 3.50
CA ALA A 121 -0.88 -7.17 2.37
C ALA A 121 0.46 -7.83 2.71
N MET A 122 1.01 -7.52 3.89
CA MET A 122 2.26 -8.14 4.38
C MET A 122 2.09 -9.64 4.64
N SER A 123 0.99 -10.06 5.26
CA SER A 123 0.71 -11.48 5.50
C SER A 123 0.59 -12.27 4.20
N LEU A 124 -0.05 -11.66 3.20
CA LEU A 124 -0.19 -12.25 1.87
C LEU A 124 1.16 -12.40 1.16
N ALA A 125 2.03 -11.39 1.24
CA ALA A 125 3.38 -11.45 0.67
C ALA A 125 4.24 -12.54 1.34
N VAL A 126 4.14 -12.68 2.67
CA VAL A 126 4.82 -13.76 3.41
C VAL A 126 4.30 -15.13 2.99
N ALA A 127 2.98 -15.31 2.88
CA ALA A 127 2.37 -16.58 2.45
C ALA A 127 2.79 -16.99 1.03
N ARG A 128 3.13 -16.02 0.19
CA ARG A 128 3.65 -16.25 -1.18
C ARG A 128 5.17 -16.41 -1.25
N ALA A 129 5.85 -16.42 -0.11
CA ALA A 129 7.32 -16.45 -0.03
C ALA A 129 8.00 -15.33 -0.84
N VAL A 130 7.39 -14.15 -0.90
CA VAL A 130 8.00 -12.98 -1.53
C VAL A 130 9.15 -12.49 -0.65
N PRO A 131 10.34 -12.19 -1.23
CA PRO A 131 11.51 -11.79 -0.43
C PRO A 131 11.39 -10.39 0.19
N ALA A 132 10.73 -9.44 -0.48
CA ALA A 132 10.55 -8.09 0.02
C ALA A 132 9.33 -7.40 -0.57
N ILE A 133 8.84 -6.39 0.16
CA ILE A 133 7.87 -5.40 -0.34
C ILE A 133 8.63 -4.08 -0.48
N VAL A 134 8.41 -3.36 -1.58
CA VAL A 134 8.93 -2.02 -1.82
C VAL A 134 7.79 -1.03 -2.02
N LEU A 135 8.05 0.24 -1.74
CA LEU A 135 7.10 1.33 -1.97
C LEU A 135 7.80 2.69 -2.08
N LEU A 136 7.14 3.62 -2.74
CA LEU A 136 7.43 5.05 -2.65
C LEU A 136 6.40 5.69 -1.72
N GLY A 137 6.82 6.28 -0.60
CA GLY A 137 5.86 6.82 0.35
C GLY A 137 6.45 7.67 1.46
N HIS A 138 5.60 8.10 2.39
CA HIS A 138 5.98 9.02 3.45
C HIS A 138 6.89 8.37 4.50
N ALA A 139 8.10 8.91 4.67
CA ALA A 139 9.09 8.44 5.63
C ALA A 139 8.61 8.40 7.10
N SER A 140 7.57 9.16 7.45
CA SER A 140 6.99 9.16 8.80
C SER A 140 5.92 8.08 9.02
N TYR A 141 5.41 7.48 7.96
CA TYR A 141 4.29 6.52 8.06
C TYR A 141 4.75 5.06 8.05
N TYR A 142 5.58 4.68 7.08
CA TYR A 142 5.90 3.27 6.81
C TYR A 142 6.90 2.60 7.78
N PRO A 143 7.80 3.32 8.48
CA PRO A 143 8.71 2.69 9.46
C PRO A 143 7.99 1.93 10.58
N ARG A 144 6.76 2.34 10.97
CA ARG A 144 5.94 1.62 11.96
C ARG A 144 5.56 0.20 11.53
N PHE A 145 5.64 -0.08 10.23
CA PHE A 145 5.41 -1.39 9.64
C PHE A 145 6.72 -2.13 9.32
N GLY A 146 7.87 -1.63 9.77
CA GLY A 146 9.18 -2.23 9.55
C GLY A 146 9.79 -1.95 8.18
N PHE A 147 9.34 -0.89 7.49
CA PHE A 147 10.00 -0.42 6.28
C PHE A 147 11.22 0.43 6.62
N GLU A 148 12.27 0.27 5.83
CA GLU A 148 13.55 0.96 5.92
C GLU A 148 13.94 1.53 4.54
N PRO A 149 14.90 2.47 4.43
CA PRO A 149 15.38 2.95 3.12
C PRO A 149 15.87 1.79 2.24
N ALA A 150 15.26 1.63 1.06
CA ALA A 150 15.48 0.46 0.22
C ALA A 150 16.90 0.39 -0.36
N ARG A 151 17.54 1.54 -0.64
CA ARG A 151 18.95 1.56 -1.08
C ARG A 151 19.89 0.95 -0.03
N GLY A 152 19.58 1.08 1.27
CA GLY A 152 20.35 0.49 2.36
C GLY A 152 20.40 -1.04 2.32
N VAL A 153 19.38 -1.68 1.74
CA VAL A 153 19.33 -3.13 1.56
C VAL A 153 19.67 -3.55 0.11
N GLY A 154 20.12 -2.62 -0.72
CA GLY A 154 20.58 -2.88 -2.09
C GLY A 154 19.48 -2.91 -3.16
N LEU A 155 18.26 -2.46 -2.85
CA LEU A 155 17.18 -2.31 -3.82
C LEU A 155 17.16 -0.87 -4.34
N LEU A 156 17.53 -0.70 -5.61
CA LEU A 156 17.56 0.60 -6.27
C LEU A 156 16.18 0.92 -6.86
N PRO A 157 15.77 2.21 -6.87
CA PRO A 157 14.49 2.61 -7.44
C PRO A 157 14.51 2.52 -8.97
N PRO A 158 13.33 2.50 -9.62
CA PRO A 158 13.22 2.53 -11.07
C PRO A 158 13.73 3.81 -11.69
N ALA A 159 13.71 4.92 -10.96
CA ALA A 159 14.22 6.22 -11.38
C ALA A 159 15.13 6.82 -10.30
N ASP A 160 16.29 7.36 -10.70
CA ASP A 160 17.28 7.95 -9.78
C ASP A 160 16.74 9.17 -9.04
N ALA A 161 15.75 9.85 -9.61
CA ALA A 161 15.11 11.03 -9.01
C ALA A 161 14.28 10.74 -7.75
N TRP A 162 14.01 9.47 -7.45
CA TRP A 162 13.22 9.12 -6.27
C TRP A 162 14.03 9.34 -4.97
N PRO A 163 13.49 10.12 -4.01
CA PRO A 163 14.21 10.42 -2.77
C PRO A 163 14.47 9.15 -1.94
N ASP A 164 15.68 9.00 -1.44
CA ASP A 164 16.09 7.86 -0.61
C ASP A 164 15.21 7.68 0.64
N THR A 165 14.73 8.79 1.19
CA THR A 165 13.83 8.76 2.36
C THR A 165 12.42 8.27 2.06
N ALA A 166 11.99 8.36 0.81
CA ALA A 166 10.66 7.95 0.35
C ALA A 166 10.68 6.56 -0.32
N TRP A 167 11.81 6.14 -0.91
CA TRP A 167 12.01 4.83 -1.47
C TRP A 167 12.33 3.82 -0.37
N MET A 168 11.36 2.99 -0.02
CA MET A 168 11.44 2.14 1.15
C MET A 168 11.22 0.67 0.79
N ALA A 169 11.84 -0.22 1.57
CA ALA A 169 11.69 -1.66 1.48
C ALA A 169 11.41 -2.27 2.84
N ARG A 170 10.67 -3.37 2.86
CA ARG A 170 10.58 -4.27 4.00
C ARG A 170 11.01 -5.66 3.57
N ARG A 171 12.12 -6.15 4.15
CA ARG A 171 12.56 -7.55 3.99
C ARG A 171 11.59 -8.50 4.67
N LEU A 172 11.29 -9.61 4.04
CA LEU A 172 10.40 -10.67 4.51
C LEU A 172 11.20 -11.96 4.76
N PRO A 173 10.61 -13.02 5.36
CA PRO A 173 11.35 -14.23 5.70
C PRO A 173 12.08 -14.94 4.55
N ALA A 174 11.63 -14.74 3.30
CA ALA A 174 12.27 -15.29 2.11
C ALA A 174 13.40 -14.40 1.55
N TRP A 175 13.78 -13.31 2.24
CA TRP A 175 14.87 -12.44 1.81
C TRP A 175 16.21 -13.16 1.79
N THR A 176 16.99 -12.90 0.75
CA THR A 176 18.40 -13.30 0.64
C THR A 176 19.26 -12.09 0.33
N GLU A 177 20.49 -12.05 0.84
CA GLU A 177 21.39 -10.91 0.66
C GLU A 177 21.89 -10.74 -0.78
N ASP A 178 21.69 -11.75 -1.64
CA ASP A 178 22.05 -11.71 -3.06
C ASP A 178 21.03 -10.94 -3.91
N LEU A 179 19.84 -10.69 -3.40
CA LEU A 179 18.81 -9.94 -4.11
C LEU A 179 19.09 -8.42 -4.04
N ARG A 180 20.06 -7.99 -4.87
CA ARG A 180 20.50 -6.58 -4.95
C ARG A 180 20.49 -6.11 -6.39
N GLY A 181 19.71 -5.06 -6.71
CA GLY A 181 19.59 -4.56 -8.06
C GLY A 181 18.53 -3.49 -8.20
N THR A 182 18.22 -3.14 -9.43
CA THR A 182 17.20 -2.14 -9.75
C THR A 182 15.82 -2.79 -9.83
N VAL A 183 14.89 -2.27 -9.06
CA VAL A 183 13.48 -2.69 -9.13
C VAL A 183 12.84 -2.07 -10.38
N ARG A 184 12.18 -2.88 -11.21
CA ARG A 184 11.49 -2.40 -12.41
C ARG A 184 9.99 -2.41 -12.18
N TYR A 185 9.39 -1.23 -12.19
CA TYR A 185 7.95 -1.08 -12.13
C TYR A 185 7.33 -1.34 -13.51
N PRO A 186 6.10 -1.91 -13.57
CA PRO A 186 5.34 -1.96 -14.82
C PRO A 186 5.09 -0.56 -15.40
N GLU A 187 4.94 -0.47 -16.72
CA GLU A 187 4.63 0.79 -17.44
C GLU A 187 3.37 1.50 -16.91
N ALA A 188 2.45 0.75 -16.32
CA ALA A 188 1.27 1.32 -15.68
C ALA A 188 1.58 2.38 -14.60
N PHE A 189 2.79 2.38 -14.03
CA PHE A 189 3.25 3.36 -13.05
C PHE A 189 4.02 4.53 -13.64
N GLU A 190 4.21 4.61 -14.96
CA GLU A 190 5.04 5.64 -15.61
C GLU A 190 4.73 7.10 -15.25
N PRO A 191 3.51 7.52 -14.89
CA PRO A 191 3.31 8.89 -14.42
C PRO A 191 4.02 9.21 -13.10
N LEU A 192 4.46 8.17 -12.37
CA LEU A 192 5.15 8.31 -11.08
C LEU A 192 6.66 8.01 -11.17
N ALA A 193 7.14 7.55 -12.33
CA ALA A 193 8.54 7.18 -12.55
C ALA A 193 9.37 8.35 -13.10
#